data_973c167f64070c576ca7a77c8b51c81e
#
_entry.id   973c167f64070c576ca7a77c8b51c81e
#
_cell.length_a   1.000
_cell.length_b   1.000
_cell.length_c   1.000
_cell.angle_alpha   90.00
_cell.angle_beta   90.00
_cell.angle_gamma   90.00
#
_symmetry.space_group_name_H-M   'P 1'
#
loop_
_entity.id
_entity.type
_entity.pdbx_description
1 polymer ?
#
loop_
_entity_poly.entity_id
_entity_poly.type
_entity_poly.pdbx_seq_one_letter_code
_entity_poly.pdbx_strand_id
1 'polypeptide(L)'
;MVAPKDRTFRENAMSNEDAKKLAVEAETNARKAAKKQKSAPPKDGEVTTGPIYRSHKVYRDVEHTNTDGTTTTLRIPARAIELTTGEDFEVYDTSGVYTETDVEIDLKTGLAKTRDEWEKPAAVPASEEHPELKVRTQLAWARAGIITPEMSFIAAREGFEPEFVRKEVAAGRAVITANHKHPEIEPMIIGRNFAVKINTNIGNSAVTSSISEEVEKMVWATRWGADTIMDLSTGDDIHETREWILRNSPVPVGTVPIYQALEKVNGDPNKLTWEIYRDTIIEQCEQGVDYMTVHAGVLLRYVPLAAERVTGIVSRGGSIMAAWCLREHRESFLYTNFEELCDILASYDVTFSLGDGLRPGSIADANDEAQLSELKTLGELTRIAKSRGAQVMIEGPGHIPMHKIPDNVEWEQDWCDDAPFYTLGPLATDIAPGYDHITSAIGAAIIGQAGTAMLCYVTPKEHLGLPNRDDVKVGVITYKIAAHAADLGKQHPKAQERDDALSKARFEFRWHDQFALALDPDTALEYHDETLPAEPAKTAHFCSMCGPKFCSMRISQDVRDYAKEHGLTSQEAIEEGMAEMSREFTEQGDRLYLPISAQ
;
A
#
# COMPACT_ATOMS: atom_id res chain seq x y z
N MET A 1 34.76 55.33 23.08
CA MET A 1 34.35 54.22 22.18
C MET A 1 34.91 52.93 22.73
N VAL A 2 34.09 52.14 23.42
CA VAL A 2 34.45 50.89 24.04
C VAL A 2 33.83 49.77 23.20
N ALA A 3 34.61 48.87 22.67
CA ALA A 3 34.18 47.73 21.90
C ALA A 3 33.49 46.68 22.78
N PRO A 4 32.46 45.97 22.34
CA PRO A 4 31.83 44.91 23.12
C PRO A 4 32.66 43.62 23.06
N LYS A 5 32.82 43.01 24.22
CA LYS A 5 33.50 41.73 24.45
C LYS A 5 32.73 40.59 23.82
N ASP A 6 33.43 39.79 23.03
CA ASP A 6 33.03 38.47 22.55
C ASP A 6 32.54 37.58 23.71
N ARG A 7 31.29 37.13 23.63
CA ARG A 7 30.79 35.98 24.38
C ARG A 7 30.98 34.72 23.52
N THR A 8 32.07 34.01 23.78
CA THR A 8 32.26 32.66 23.28
C THR A 8 31.21 31.74 23.92
N PHE A 9 30.23 31.32 23.14
CA PHE A 9 29.41 30.15 23.45
C PHE A 9 30.31 28.92 23.35
N ARG A 10 30.69 28.37 24.53
CA ARG A 10 31.20 26.99 24.58
C ARG A 10 30.00 26.06 24.44
N GLU A 11 29.82 25.54 23.26
CA GLU A 11 29.01 24.34 23.03
C GLU A 11 29.71 23.18 23.77
N ASN A 12 29.08 22.68 24.83
CA ASN A 12 29.41 21.37 25.40
C ASN A 12 28.90 20.30 24.42
N ALA A 13 29.62 20.04 23.33
CA ALA A 13 29.42 18.88 22.52
C ALA A 13 29.75 17.64 23.36
N MET A 14 28.75 16.86 23.70
CA MET A 14 28.91 15.55 24.33
C MET A 14 29.85 14.70 23.47
N SER A 15 30.78 13.99 24.12
CA SER A 15 31.67 13.09 23.37
C SER A 15 30.86 11.99 22.68
N ASN A 16 31.35 11.49 21.55
CA ASN A 16 30.70 10.41 20.83
C ASN A 16 30.57 9.12 21.69
N GLU A 17 31.38 8.97 22.67
CA GLU A 17 31.37 7.89 23.67
C GLU A 17 30.27 8.09 24.72
N ASP A 18 30.05 9.32 25.18
CA ASP A 18 29.00 9.65 26.14
C ASP A 18 27.62 9.58 25.46
N ALA A 19 27.50 9.98 24.19
CA ALA A 19 26.28 9.82 23.40
C ALA A 19 25.93 8.34 23.21
N LYS A 20 26.91 7.48 22.94
CA LYS A 20 26.72 6.03 22.85
C LYS A 20 26.30 5.39 24.18
N LYS A 21 26.93 5.82 25.31
CA LYS A 21 26.52 5.34 26.64
C LYS A 21 25.10 5.74 27.02
N LEU A 22 24.72 6.99 26.75
CA LEU A 22 23.36 7.48 27.00
C LEU A 22 22.32 6.74 26.12
N ALA A 23 22.66 6.44 24.88
CA ALA A 23 21.79 5.66 24.00
C ALA A 23 21.59 4.22 24.51
N VAL A 24 22.67 3.56 24.97
CA VAL A 24 22.60 2.20 25.54
C VAL A 24 21.84 2.19 26.87
N GLU A 25 22.02 3.22 27.73
CA GLU A 25 21.26 3.35 28.98
C GLU A 25 19.76 3.65 28.71
N ALA A 26 19.46 4.50 27.75
CA ALA A 26 18.09 4.78 27.33
C ALA A 26 17.41 3.52 26.77
N GLU A 27 18.11 2.76 25.94
CA GLU A 27 17.64 1.48 25.41
C GLU A 27 17.43 0.44 26.52
N THR A 28 18.35 0.33 27.47
CA THR A 28 18.25 -0.59 28.61
C THR A 28 17.09 -0.22 29.54
N ASN A 29 16.85 1.06 29.77
CA ASN A 29 15.76 1.55 30.60
C ASN A 29 14.42 1.42 29.88
N ALA A 30 14.38 1.63 28.56
CA ALA A 30 13.20 1.39 27.73
C ALA A 30 12.83 -0.11 27.69
N ARG A 31 13.82 -1.01 27.52
CA ARG A 31 13.61 -2.47 27.62
C ARG A 31 13.10 -2.90 29.01
N LYS A 32 13.60 -2.29 30.10
CA LYS A 32 13.10 -2.56 31.46
C LYS A 32 11.67 -2.04 31.70
N ALA A 33 11.31 -0.92 31.10
CA ALA A 33 9.97 -0.36 31.17
C ALA A 33 8.98 -1.19 30.32
N ALA A 34 9.40 -1.62 29.14
CA ALA A 34 8.61 -2.51 28.26
C ALA A 34 8.38 -3.89 28.88
N LYS A 35 9.38 -4.48 29.55
CA LYS A 35 9.20 -5.73 30.34
C LYS A 35 8.16 -5.63 31.46
N LYS A 36 7.81 -4.42 31.92
CA LYS A 36 6.73 -4.21 32.92
C LYS A 36 5.34 -4.14 32.32
N GLN A 37 5.22 -3.81 31.04
CA GLN A 37 3.97 -3.97 30.26
C GLN A 37 4.07 -5.33 29.54
N LYS A 38 3.74 -6.43 30.22
CA LYS A 38 3.39 -7.67 29.50
C LYS A 38 2.29 -7.27 28.52
N SER A 39 2.56 -7.39 27.23
CA SER A 39 1.55 -7.20 26.20
C SER A 39 0.43 -8.19 26.46
N ALA A 40 -0.65 -7.72 27.06
CA ALA A 40 -1.84 -8.53 27.20
C ALA A 40 -2.38 -8.79 25.78
N PRO A 41 -2.85 -10.01 25.48
CA PRO A 41 -3.52 -10.25 24.20
C PRO A 41 -4.72 -9.29 24.05
N PRO A 42 -5.13 -8.97 22.83
CA PRO A 42 -6.31 -8.16 22.55
C PRO A 42 -7.52 -8.71 23.31
N LYS A 43 -8.34 -7.82 23.86
CA LYS A 43 -9.62 -8.19 24.47
C LYS A 43 -10.72 -8.06 23.43
N ASP A 44 -11.77 -8.86 23.59
CA ASP A 44 -12.95 -8.74 22.73
C ASP A 44 -13.49 -7.30 22.79
N GLY A 45 -13.75 -6.70 21.63
CA GLY A 45 -14.21 -5.31 21.51
C GLY A 45 -13.11 -4.24 21.49
N GLU A 46 -11.82 -4.59 21.47
CA GLU A 46 -10.72 -3.63 21.40
C GLU A 46 -10.38 -3.16 19.96
N VAL A 47 -11.04 -3.70 18.93
CA VAL A 47 -10.84 -3.27 17.54
C VAL A 47 -12.02 -2.49 17.00
N THR A 48 -11.76 -1.59 16.07
CA THR A 48 -12.78 -0.76 15.44
C THR A 48 -13.64 -1.58 14.50
N THR A 49 -14.96 -1.62 14.76
CA THR A 49 -15.95 -2.32 13.93
C THR A 49 -17.07 -1.41 13.49
N GLY A 50 -17.91 -1.92 12.56
CA GLY A 50 -19.10 -1.24 12.07
C GLY A 50 -18.91 -0.51 10.73
N PRO A 51 -19.99 -0.14 10.06
CA PRO A 51 -19.98 0.38 8.71
C PRO A 51 -19.22 1.72 8.58
N ILE A 52 -18.69 1.98 7.41
CA ILE A 52 -18.19 3.31 7.00
C ILE A 52 -19.41 4.14 6.60
N TYR A 53 -19.30 5.47 6.73
CA TYR A 53 -20.38 6.41 6.48
C TYR A 53 -21.23 6.07 5.25
N ARG A 54 -22.53 5.87 5.44
CA ARG A 54 -23.52 5.54 4.41
C ARG A 54 -23.09 4.41 3.48
N SER A 55 -22.51 3.36 4.01
CA SER A 55 -22.16 2.19 3.24
C SER A 55 -22.36 0.91 4.05
N HIS A 56 -22.52 -0.19 3.34
CA HIS A 56 -22.64 -1.52 3.95
C HIS A 56 -21.92 -2.57 3.10
N LYS A 57 -21.57 -3.68 3.72
CA LYS A 57 -20.94 -4.82 3.06
C LYS A 57 -21.97 -5.56 2.20
N VAL A 58 -21.58 -5.91 0.99
CA VAL A 58 -22.37 -6.75 0.09
C VAL A 58 -21.51 -7.90 -0.43
N TYR A 59 -22.16 -8.98 -0.82
CA TYR A 59 -21.50 -10.16 -1.37
C TYR A 59 -22.19 -10.60 -2.65
N ARG A 60 -21.37 -11.06 -3.61
CA ARG A 60 -21.84 -11.69 -4.84
C ARG A 60 -21.31 -13.11 -4.91
N ASP A 61 -22.21 -14.06 -5.13
CA ASP A 61 -21.83 -15.46 -5.31
C ASP A 61 -21.43 -15.70 -6.76
N VAL A 62 -20.27 -16.34 -6.96
CA VAL A 62 -19.71 -16.71 -8.25
C VAL A 62 -19.37 -18.19 -8.24
N GLU A 63 -19.85 -18.92 -9.25
CA GLU A 63 -19.58 -20.35 -9.39
C GLU A 63 -18.22 -20.57 -10.05
N HIS A 64 -17.36 -21.35 -9.40
CA HIS A 64 -16.09 -21.83 -9.91
C HIS A 64 -16.19 -23.33 -10.23
N THR A 65 -15.74 -23.76 -11.41
CA THR A 65 -15.66 -25.17 -11.78
C THR A 65 -14.31 -25.73 -11.40
N ASN A 66 -14.27 -26.66 -10.46
CA ASN A 66 -13.10 -27.35 -9.99
C ASN A 66 -12.49 -28.29 -11.05
N THR A 67 -11.26 -28.73 -10.86
CA THR A 67 -10.55 -29.62 -11.79
C THR A 67 -11.20 -30.99 -11.92
N ASP A 68 -11.95 -31.44 -10.92
CA ASP A 68 -12.72 -32.70 -10.94
C ASP A 68 -14.14 -32.56 -11.54
N GLY A 69 -14.51 -31.33 -11.98
CA GLY A 69 -15.83 -31.02 -12.55
C GLY A 69 -16.90 -30.70 -11.51
N THR A 70 -16.59 -30.71 -10.23
CA THR A 70 -17.50 -30.19 -9.19
C THR A 70 -17.49 -28.66 -9.18
N THR A 71 -18.43 -28.06 -8.46
CA THR A 71 -18.56 -26.59 -8.38
C THR A 71 -18.34 -26.11 -6.96
N THR A 72 -17.56 -25.03 -6.82
CA THR A 72 -17.37 -24.28 -5.57
C THR A 72 -18.00 -22.90 -5.70
N THR A 73 -18.85 -22.51 -4.76
CA THR A 73 -19.41 -21.15 -4.70
C THR A 73 -18.44 -20.22 -4.00
N LEU A 74 -17.98 -19.19 -4.71
CA LEU A 74 -17.07 -18.16 -4.19
C LEU A 74 -17.88 -16.93 -3.81
N ARG A 75 -17.79 -16.50 -2.57
CA ARG A 75 -18.48 -15.33 -2.04
C ARG A 75 -17.61 -14.08 -2.15
N ILE A 76 -17.86 -13.25 -3.15
CA ILE A 76 -17.02 -12.09 -3.50
C ILE A 76 -17.48 -10.85 -2.73
N PRO A 77 -16.67 -10.26 -1.84
CA PRO A 77 -17.02 -9.08 -1.08
C PRO A 77 -16.91 -7.79 -1.91
N ALA A 78 -17.81 -6.85 -1.63
CA ALA A 78 -17.71 -5.47 -2.06
C ALA A 78 -18.35 -4.56 -0.99
N ARG A 79 -18.18 -3.26 -1.11
CA ARG A 79 -18.84 -2.28 -0.27
C ARG A 79 -19.79 -1.45 -1.12
N ALA A 80 -21.08 -1.48 -0.80
CA ALA A 80 -22.11 -0.65 -1.42
C ALA A 80 -22.21 0.68 -0.68
N ILE A 81 -22.12 1.77 -1.42
CA ILE A 81 -22.28 3.16 -0.96
C ILE A 81 -23.70 3.60 -1.28
N GLU A 82 -24.48 3.96 -0.28
CA GLU A 82 -25.88 4.36 -0.40
C GLU A 82 -25.98 5.80 -0.88
N LEU A 83 -26.44 6.01 -2.12
CA LEU A 83 -26.64 7.33 -2.69
C LEU A 83 -28.04 7.87 -2.40
N THR A 84 -28.18 9.18 -2.30
CA THR A 84 -29.47 9.86 -2.12
C THR A 84 -30.39 9.72 -3.34
N THR A 85 -29.85 9.27 -4.46
CA THR A 85 -30.63 8.94 -5.66
C THR A 85 -31.44 7.64 -5.54
N GLY A 86 -31.16 6.83 -4.51
CA GLY A 86 -31.77 5.53 -4.28
C GLY A 86 -31.06 4.37 -4.99
N GLU A 87 -29.92 4.63 -5.62
CA GLU A 87 -29.03 3.63 -6.20
C GLU A 87 -27.81 3.42 -5.29
N ASP A 88 -27.28 2.19 -5.28
CA ASP A 88 -26.03 1.89 -4.60
C ASP A 88 -24.87 1.97 -5.59
N PHE A 89 -23.71 2.47 -5.09
CA PHE A 89 -22.46 2.48 -5.85
C PHE A 89 -21.46 1.51 -5.20
N GLU A 90 -21.13 0.43 -5.92
CA GLU A 90 -20.22 -0.59 -5.40
C GLU A 90 -18.75 -0.20 -5.59
N VAL A 91 -17.94 -0.42 -4.54
CA VAL A 91 -16.49 -0.22 -4.54
C VAL A 91 -15.76 -1.45 -4.04
N TYR A 92 -14.53 -1.62 -4.50
CA TYR A 92 -13.59 -2.61 -3.99
C TYR A 92 -13.40 -2.43 -2.49
N ASP A 93 -13.39 -3.52 -1.74
CA ASP A 93 -13.31 -3.49 -0.29
C ASP A 93 -12.28 -4.48 0.27
N THR A 94 -11.53 -4.05 1.28
CA THR A 94 -10.44 -4.80 1.93
C THR A 94 -10.70 -5.04 3.40
N SER A 95 -11.84 -4.56 3.91
CA SER A 95 -12.09 -4.51 5.35
C SER A 95 -12.50 -5.86 5.98
N GLY A 96 -12.67 -6.91 5.18
CA GLY A 96 -13.19 -8.17 5.68
C GLY A 96 -14.54 -7.99 6.40
N VAL A 97 -14.70 -8.64 7.53
CA VAL A 97 -15.91 -8.56 8.36
C VAL A 97 -16.00 -7.28 9.21
N TYR A 98 -14.91 -6.52 9.34
CA TYR A 98 -14.82 -5.40 10.29
C TYR A 98 -15.74 -4.22 9.98
N THR A 99 -16.27 -4.13 8.77
CA THR A 99 -17.24 -3.09 8.37
C THR A 99 -18.67 -3.61 8.21
N GLU A 100 -18.94 -4.85 8.61
CA GLU A 100 -20.29 -5.39 8.64
C GLU A 100 -21.10 -4.80 9.82
N THR A 101 -22.42 -4.81 9.67
CA THR A 101 -23.34 -4.41 10.74
C THR A 101 -23.61 -5.61 11.64
N ASP A 102 -23.61 -5.39 12.96
CA ASP A 102 -23.98 -6.38 13.97
C ASP A 102 -23.14 -7.68 13.97
N VAL A 103 -21.87 -7.59 13.55
CA VAL A 103 -20.92 -8.72 13.62
C VAL A 103 -20.24 -8.75 14.98
N GLU A 104 -20.30 -9.89 15.63
CA GLU A 104 -19.49 -10.21 16.82
C GLU A 104 -18.17 -10.83 16.37
N ILE A 105 -17.05 -10.18 16.72
CA ILE A 105 -15.70 -10.62 16.35
C ILE A 105 -14.99 -11.14 17.59
N ASP A 106 -14.64 -12.42 17.56
CA ASP A 106 -13.77 -13.06 18.55
C ASP A 106 -12.34 -13.10 18.00
N LEU A 107 -11.52 -12.15 18.41
CA LEU A 107 -10.12 -12.04 17.97
C LEU A 107 -9.26 -13.27 18.32
N LYS A 108 -9.66 -14.06 19.32
CA LYS A 108 -8.93 -15.29 19.73
C LYS A 108 -9.19 -16.43 18.78
N THR A 109 -10.42 -16.56 18.31
CA THR A 109 -10.80 -17.56 17.31
C THR A 109 -10.28 -17.17 15.94
N GLY A 110 -10.15 -15.86 15.69
CA GLY A 110 -9.76 -15.30 14.39
C GLY A 110 -10.88 -15.31 13.37
N LEU A 111 -10.56 -14.96 12.13
CA LEU A 111 -11.50 -14.91 11.03
C LEU A 111 -11.89 -16.31 10.52
N ALA A 112 -12.99 -16.37 9.78
CA ALA A 112 -13.43 -17.63 9.15
C ALA A 112 -12.40 -18.12 8.12
N LYS A 113 -12.14 -19.42 8.15
CA LYS A 113 -11.16 -20.10 7.26
C LYS A 113 -11.80 -20.49 5.93
N THR A 114 -12.30 -19.52 5.18
CA THR A 114 -13.12 -19.76 3.98
C THR A 114 -12.36 -20.52 2.90
N ARG A 115 -11.06 -20.31 2.75
CA ARG A 115 -10.23 -21.00 1.75
C ARG A 115 -9.93 -22.47 2.08
N ASP A 116 -10.21 -22.94 3.29
CA ASP A 116 -10.05 -24.37 3.62
C ASP A 116 -11.04 -25.27 2.84
N GLU A 117 -12.20 -24.71 2.48
CA GLU A 117 -13.24 -25.42 1.73
C GLU A 117 -13.00 -25.39 0.20
N TRP A 118 -12.04 -24.59 -0.29
CA TRP A 118 -11.76 -24.47 -1.70
C TRP A 118 -10.88 -25.60 -2.22
N GLU A 119 -11.05 -25.93 -3.49
CA GLU A 119 -10.22 -26.92 -4.15
C GLU A 119 -8.73 -26.52 -4.05
N LYS A 120 -7.91 -27.50 -3.71
CA LYS A 120 -6.45 -27.41 -3.80
C LYS A 120 -5.97 -28.36 -4.89
N PRO A 121 -5.73 -27.88 -6.13
CA PRO A 121 -5.35 -28.75 -7.23
C PRO A 121 -4.12 -29.62 -6.91
N ALA A 122 -3.95 -30.73 -7.62
CA ALA A 122 -2.81 -31.60 -7.46
C ALA A 122 -1.50 -30.86 -7.78
N ALA A 123 -0.39 -31.31 -7.20
CA ALA A 123 0.93 -30.79 -7.51
C ALA A 123 1.28 -31.03 -8.99
N VAL A 124 1.82 -30.00 -9.64
CA VAL A 124 2.24 -30.01 -11.05
C VAL A 124 3.74 -29.72 -11.16
N PRO A 125 4.38 -29.95 -12.33
CA PRO A 125 5.75 -29.53 -12.55
C PRO A 125 5.94 -28.04 -12.27
N ALA A 126 7.05 -27.67 -11.62
CA ALA A 126 7.39 -26.28 -11.33
C ALA A 126 7.57 -25.46 -12.63
N SER A 127 8.23 -26.06 -13.62
CA SER A 127 8.45 -25.47 -14.94
C SER A 127 8.86 -26.56 -15.95
N GLU A 128 9.10 -26.15 -17.21
CA GLU A 128 9.68 -27.01 -18.24
C GLU A 128 11.17 -27.35 -17.95
N GLU A 129 11.88 -26.46 -17.23
CA GLU A 129 13.29 -26.64 -16.83
C GLU A 129 13.42 -27.63 -15.66
N HIS A 130 12.43 -27.64 -14.77
CA HIS A 130 12.39 -28.50 -13.57
C HIS A 130 11.11 -29.36 -13.51
N PRO A 131 10.92 -30.29 -14.47
CA PRO A 131 9.72 -31.13 -14.50
C PRO A 131 9.66 -32.16 -13.36
N GLU A 132 10.80 -32.45 -12.72
CA GLU A 132 10.93 -33.34 -11.56
C GLU A 132 10.42 -32.69 -10.27
N LEU A 133 10.52 -31.35 -10.15
CA LEU A 133 9.98 -30.61 -9.00
C LEU A 133 8.46 -30.53 -9.13
N LYS A 134 7.76 -31.09 -8.14
CA LYS A 134 6.29 -31.02 -8.08
C LYS A 134 5.88 -30.03 -7.00
N VAL A 135 5.23 -28.94 -7.41
CA VAL A 135 4.83 -27.85 -6.53
C VAL A 135 3.32 -27.60 -6.59
N ARG A 136 2.81 -26.91 -5.58
CA ARG A 136 1.42 -26.46 -5.47
C ARG A 136 1.40 -24.94 -5.35
N THR A 137 1.74 -24.24 -6.45
CA THR A 137 1.77 -22.78 -6.46
C THR A 137 0.86 -22.23 -7.54
N GLN A 138 0.34 -21.03 -7.31
CA GLN A 138 -0.52 -20.33 -8.28
C GLN A 138 0.21 -20.19 -9.64
N LEU A 139 1.51 -19.91 -9.61
CA LEU A 139 2.33 -19.81 -10.83
C LEU A 139 2.37 -21.13 -11.61
N ALA A 140 2.65 -22.24 -10.93
CA ALA A 140 2.75 -23.54 -11.57
C ALA A 140 1.39 -24.03 -12.09
N TRP A 141 0.32 -23.87 -11.33
CA TRP A 141 -1.03 -24.19 -11.78
C TRP A 141 -1.44 -23.34 -12.99
N ALA A 142 -1.17 -22.04 -12.96
CA ALA A 142 -1.47 -21.15 -14.09
C ALA A 142 -0.73 -21.58 -15.36
N ARG A 143 0.55 -21.98 -15.26
CA ARG A 143 1.35 -22.52 -16.37
C ARG A 143 0.82 -23.84 -16.89
N ALA A 144 0.29 -24.68 -16.01
CA ALA A 144 -0.36 -25.94 -16.37
C ALA A 144 -1.77 -25.75 -17.00
N GLY A 145 -2.23 -24.50 -17.14
CA GLY A 145 -3.55 -24.18 -17.69
C GLY A 145 -4.70 -24.31 -16.70
N ILE A 146 -4.40 -24.44 -15.41
CA ILE A 146 -5.40 -24.59 -14.34
C ILE A 146 -5.80 -23.20 -13.85
N ILE A 147 -7.10 -22.92 -13.83
CA ILE A 147 -7.70 -21.76 -13.15
C ILE A 147 -8.06 -22.22 -11.75
N THR A 148 -7.51 -21.56 -10.73
CA THR A 148 -7.78 -21.89 -9.32
C THR A 148 -8.99 -21.11 -8.80
N PRO A 149 -9.60 -21.51 -7.66
CA PRO A 149 -10.62 -20.71 -7.00
C PRO A 149 -10.14 -19.27 -6.71
N GLU A 150 -8.88 -19.09 -6.29
CA GLU A 150 -8.29 -17.78 -6.06
C GLU A 150 -8.28 -16.92 -7.33
N MET A 151 -7.93 -17.48 -8.49
CA MET A 151 -7.96 -16.75 -9.77
C MET A 151 -9.37 -16.34 -10.15
N SER A 152 -10.37 -17.20 -9.96
CA SER A 152 -11.78 -16.89 -10.23
C SER A 152 -12.32 -15.83 -9.26
N PHE A 153 -11.96 -15.91 -7.98
CA PHE A 153 -12.30 -14.90 -6.97
C PHE A 153 -11.77 -13.53 -7.35
N ILE A 154 -10.49 -13.44 -7.70
CA ILE A 154 -9.81 -12.21 -8.11
C ILE A 154 -10.44 -11.64 -9.39
N ALA A 155 -10.70 -12.49 -10.38
CA ALA A 155 -11.32 -12.08 -11.63
C ALA A 155 -12.67 -11.39 -11.39
N ALA A 156 -13.51 -11.99 -10.56
CA ALA A 156 -14.80 -11.42 -10.20
C ALA A 156 -14.68 -10.12 -9.39
N ARG A 157 -13.69 -10.05 -8.47
CA ARG A 157 -13.44 -8.89 -7.61
C ARG A 157 -12.93 -7.67 -8.40
N GLU A 158 -12.04 -7.88 -9.36
CA GLU A 158 -11.44 -6.81 -10.18
C GLU A 158 -12.18 -6.56 -11.51
N GLY A 159 -13.12 -7.43 -11.88
CA GLY A 159 -13.93 -7.28 -13.10
C GLY A 159 -13.21 -7.73 -14.35
N PHE A 160 -12.40 -8.79 -14.25
CA PHE A 160 -11.71 -9.44 -15.37
C PHE A 160 -12.24 -10.85 -15.63
N GLU A 161 -11.86 -11.44 -16.76
CA GLU A 161 -12.11 -12.85 -17.03
C GLU A 161 -11.09 -13.73 -16.30
N PRO A 162 -11.47 -14.89 -15.73
CA PRO A 162 -10.54 -15.78 -15.00
C PRO A 162 -9.33 -16.21 -15.83
N GLU A 163 -9.51 -16.41 -17.14
CA GLU A 163 -8.43 -16.77 -18.07
C GLU A 163 -7.41 -15.62 -18.25
N PHE A 164 -7.85 -14.36 -18.15
CA PHE A 164 -6.91 -13.22 -18.15
C PHE A 164 -6.02 -13.26 -16.91
N VAL A 165 -6.61 -13.45 -15.72
CA VAL A 165 -5.87 -13.60 -14.46
C VAL A 165 -4.86 -14.75 -14.56
N ARG A 166 -5.31 -15.93 -15.02
CA ARG A 166 -4.44 -17.09 -15.21
C ARG A 166 -3.25 -16.77 -16.12
N LYS A 167 -3.48 -16.11 -17.25
CA LYS A 167 -2.40 -15.76 -18.20
C LYS A 167 -1.37 -14.80 -17.61
N GLU A 168 -1.80 -13.81 -16.85
CA GLU A 168 -0.89 -12.86 -16.20
C GLU A 168 -0.03 -13.56 -15.15
N VAL A 169 -0.62 -14.46 -14.34
CA VAL A 169 0.09 -15.25 -13.35
C VAL A 169 1.05 -16.25 -14.04
N ALA A 170 0.60 -16.95 -15.08
CA ALA A 170 1.43 -17.91 -15.83
C ALA A 170 2.69 -17.27 -16.45
N ALA A 171 2.55 -16.03 -16.91
CA ALA A 171 3.66 -15.25 -17.44
C ALA A 171 4.59 -14.69 -16.35
N GLY A 172 4.20 -14.77 -15.07
CA GLY A 172 4.95 -14.19 -13.96
C GLY A 172 4.89 -12.66 -13.90
N ARG A 173 3.89 -12.02 -14.58
CA ARG A 173 3.61 -10.58 -14.54
C ARG A 173 2.65 -10.17 -13.45
N ALA A 174 2.07 -11.16 -12.77
CA ALA A 174 1.23 -10.98 -11.61
C ALA A 174 1.46 -12.11 -10.61
N VAL A 175 1.27 -11.82 -9.31
CA VAL A 175 1.38 -12.78 -8.22
C VAL A 175 0.12 -12.77 -7.36
N ILE A 176 -0.24 -13.95 -6.86
CA ILE A 176 -1.33 -14.14 -5.89
C ILE A 176 -0.70 -14.56 -4.58
N THR A 177 -0.62 -13.64 -3.63
CA THR A 177 -0.01 -13.85 -2.32
C THR A 177 -1.01 -14.55 -1.39
N ALA A 178 -0.99 -15.87 -1.34
CA ALA A 178 -2.01 -16.67 -0.66
C ALA A 178 -1.46 -17.98 -0.12
N ASN A 179 -0.69 -17.92 0.97
CA ASN A 179 -0.12 -19.08 1.63
C ASN A 179 -1.20 -20.14 1.94
N HIS A 180 -0.87 -21.42 1.75
CA HIS A 180 -1.76 -22.54 2.08
C HIS A 180 -2.15 -22.61 3.56
N LYS A 181 -1.39 -21.98 4.44
CA LYS A 181 -1.58 -21.93 5.90
C LYS A 181 -2.29 -20.66 6.38
N HIS A 182 -2.75 -19.81 5.45
CA HIS A 182 -3.52 -18.59 5.76
C HIS A 182 -4.89 -18.62 5.06
N PRO A 183 -5.79 -19.50 5.49
CA PRO A 183 -7.09 -19.68 4.84
C PRO A 183 -8.09 -18.56 5.13
N GLU A 184 -7.80 -17.66 6.04
CA GLU A 184 -8.65 -16.55 6.45
C GLU A 184 -8.72 -15.41 5.45
N ILE A 185 -7.72 -15.27 4.55
CA ILE A 185 -7.65 -14.12 3.63
C ILE A 185 -8.66 -14.18 2.48
N GLU A 186 -9.05 -13.00 2.05
CA GLU A 186 -9.71 -12.76 0.77
C GLU A 186 -8.60 -12.58 -0.30
N PRO A 187 -8.47 -13.51 -1.28
CA PRO A 187 -7.40 -13.43 -2.26
C PRO A 187 -7.39 -12.12 -3.05
N MET A 188 -6.19 -11.64 -3.34
CA MET A 188 -5.94 -10.49 -4.19
C MET A 188 -4.75 -10.73 -5.11
N ILE A 189 -4.57 -9.90 -6.13
CA ILE A 189 -3.50 -10.00 -7.11
C ILE A 189 -2.66 -8.73 -7.13
N ILE A 190 -1.35 -8.89 -7.27
CA ILE A 190 -0.39 -7.82 -7.47
C ILE A 190 0.16 -7.96 -8.89
N GLY A 191 -0.15 -6.99 -9.76
CA GLY A 191 0.29 -7.02 -11.15
C GLY A 191 -0.05 -5.70 -11.86
N ARG A 192 0.81 -5.26 -12.81
CA ARG A 192 0.68 -3.95 -13.45
C ARG A 192 -0.62 -3.73 -14.22
N ASN A 193 -1.26 -4.82 -14.68
CA ASN A 193 -2.50 -4.78 -15.46
C ASN A 193 -3.77 -4.80 -14.58
N PHE A 194 -3.60 -4.81 -13.26
CA PHE A 194 -4.65 -4.76 -12.26
C PHE A 194 -4.64 -3.41 -11.55
N ALA A 195 -5.62 -3.16 -10.69
CA ALA A 195 -5.61 -1.98 -9.83
C ALA A 195 -4.34 -1.94 -8.97
N VAL A 196 -3.73 -0.76 -8.83
CA VAL A 196 -2.54 -0.58 -8.00
C VAL A 196 -2.86 -0.89 -6.55
N LYS A 197 -2.10 -1.80 -5.94
CA LYS A 197 -2.27 -2.23 -4.55
C LYS A 197 -1.47 -1.39 -3.59
N ILE A 198 -1.92 -1.37 -2.33
CA ILE A 198 -1.23 -0.65 -1.25
C ILE A 198 -0.86 -1.63 -0.16
N ASN A 199 0.42 -1.63 0.21
CA ASN A 199 0.90 -2.26 1.42
C ASN A 199 1.00 -1.27 2.56
N THR A 200 0.54 -1.69 3.75
CA THR A 200 0.65 -0.93 5.00
C THR A 200 1.61 -1.63 5.95
N ASN A 201 2.71 -0.96 6.29
CA ASN A 201 3.65 -1.43 7.30
C ASN A 201 3.13 -1.15 8.70
N ILE A 202 3.07 -2.17 9.51
CA ILE A 202 2.81 -2.10 10.95
C ILE A 202 3.91 -2.87 11.68
N GLY A 203 3.87 -2.90 12.98
CA GLY A 203 4.80 -3.69 13.80
C GLY A 203 5.20 -2.95 15.05
N ASN A 204 5.37 -3.71 16.14
CA ASN A 204 5.89 -3.19 17.39
C ASN A 204 7.42 -3.03 17.35
N SER A 205 7.93 -2.27 18.30
CA SER A 205 9.37 -2.20 18.58
C SER A 205 9.65 -2.53 20.04
N ALA A 206 10.90 -2.78 20.36
CA ALA A 206 11.32 -3.03 21.75
C ALA A 206 10.95 -1.91 22.75
N VAL A 207 10.55 -0.74 22.26
CA VAL A 207 10.27 0.46 23.08
C VAL A 207 8.82 0.89 23.06
N THR A 208 8.03 0.50 22.05
CA THR A 208 6.68 1.02 21.89
C THR A 208 5.78 0.06 21.11
N SER A 209 4.48 0.20 21.34
CA SER A 209 3.36 -0.58 20.80
C SER A 209 3.19 -1.96 21.42
N SER A 210 1.95 -2.41 21.49
CA SER A 210 1.53 -3.70 22.03
C SER A 210 0.91 -4.54 20.93
N ILE A 211 0.70 -5.85 21.17
CA ILE A 211 -0.01 -6.74 20.25
C ILE A 211 -1.39 -6.18 19.91
N SER A 212 -2.14 -5.73 20.93
CA SER A 212 -3.47 -5.14 20.74
C SER A 212 -3.45 -3.91 19.83
N GLU A 213 -2.48 -3.02 20.00
CA GLU A 213 -2.33 -1.85 19.14
C GLU A 213 -1.97 -2.22 17.69
N GLU A 214 -1.17 -3.27 17.47
CA GLU A 214 -0.84 -3.73 16.13
C GLU A 214 -2.03 -4.40 15.42
N VAL A 215 -2.83 -5.17 16.14
CA VAL A 215 -4.08 -5.76 15.60
C VAL A 215 -5.07 -4.64 15.25
N GLU A 216 -5.24 -3.63 16.11
CA GLU A 216 -6.09 -2.46 15.79
C GLU A 216 -5.56 -1.69 14.58
N LYS A 217 -4.25 -1.49 14.45
CA LYS A 217 -3.65 -0.83 13.26
C LYS A 217 -3.92 -1.63 11.99
N MET A 218 -3.84 -2.97 12.04
CA MET A 218 -4.17 -3.85 10.93
C MET A 218 -5.65 -3.68 10.52
N VAL A 219 -6.58 -3.79 11.46
CA VAL A 219 -8.02 -3.60 11.23
C VAL A 219 -8.29 -2.20 10.67
N TRP A 220 -7.66 -1.18 11.26
CA TRP A 220 -7.81 0.20 10.82
C TRP A 220 -7.28 0.44 9.41
N ALA A 221 -6.12 -0.13 9.07
CA ALA A 221 -5.54 -0.04 7.74
C ALA A 221 -6.43 -0.70 6.68
N THR A 222 -6.92 -1.91 6.95
CA THR A 222 -7.81 -2.63 6.01
C THR A 222 -9.15 -1.94 5.84
N ARG A 223 -9.69 -1.34 6.91
CA ARG A 223 -10.90 -0.50 6.84
C ARG A 223 -10.77 0.65 5.84
N TRP A 224 -9.60 1.28 5.75
CA TRP A 224 -9.33 2.42 4.87
C TRP A 224 -8.75 2.04 3.51
N GLY A 225 -8.61 0.76 3.23
CA GLY A 225 -8.31 0.26 1.90
C GLY A 225 -6.90 -0.29 1.70
N ALA A 226 -6.18 -0.64 2.78
CA ALA A 226 -4.93 -1.39 2.65
C ALA A 226 -5.20 -2.76 2.02
N ASP A 227 -4.47 -3.08 0.96
CA ASP A 227 -4.61 -4.34 0.21
C ASP A 227 -3.75 -5.45 0.79
N THR A 228 -2.67 -5.09 1.47
CA THR A 228 -1.79 -5.98 2.24
C THR A 228 -1.31 -5.32 3.51
N ILE A 229 -0.90 -6.14 4.46
CA ILE A 229 -0.24 -5.72 5.70
C ILE A 229 1.15 -6.31 5.72
N MET A 230 2.15 -5.53 6.15
CA MET A 230 3.49 -6.04 6.41
C MET A 230 3.84 -5.87 7.88
N ASP A 231 4.05 -6.99 8.58
CA ASP A 231 4.51 -6.99 9.96
C ASP A 231 6.02 -6.81 10.03
N LEU A 232 6.45 -5.63 10.47
CA LEU A 232 7.84 -5.24 10.66
C LEU A 232 8.26 -5.25 12.14
N SER A 233 7.59 -6.04 12.97
CA SER A 233 7.89 -6.16 14.40
C SER A 233 9.35 -6.50 14.66
N THR A 234 9.94 -5.81 15.63
CA THR A 234 11.33 -5.98 16.08
C THR A 234 11.43 -6.12 17.61
N GLY A 235 10.28 -6.22 18.30
CA GLY A 235 10.22 -6.44 19.75
C GLY A 235 10.51 -7.88 20.17
N ASP A 236 10.30 -8.19 21.45
CA ASP A 236 10.61 -9.50 22.03
C ASP A 236 9.57 -10.59 21.64
N ASP A 237 8.34 -10.19 21.21
CA ASP A 237 7.19 -11.08 20.98
C ASP A 237 6.78 -11.13 19.50
N ILE A 238 7.78 -11.18 18.58
CA ILE A 238 7.54 -11.14 17.12
C ILE A 238 6.60 -12.28 16.68
N HIS A 239 6.86 -13.50 17.13
CA HIS A 239 6.07 -14.68 16.77
C HIS A 239 4.60 -14.54 17.18
N GLU A 240 4.36 -14.15 18.43
CA GLU A 240 3.01 -14.00 18.98
C GLU A 240 2.27 -12.82 18.32
N THR A 241 2.94 -11.68 18.15
CA THR A 241 2.37 -10.51 17.45
C THR A 241 1.89 -10.88 16.05
N ARG A 242 2.74 -11.58 15.30
CA ARG A 242 2.42 -12.03 13.94
C ARG A 242 1.26 -13.03 13.92
N GLU A 243 1.18 -13.96 14.88
CA GLU A 243 0.09 -14.92 14.96
C GLU A 243 -1.26 -14.21 15.12
N TRP A 244 -1.34 -13.21 16.02
CA TRP A 244 -2.56 -12.40 16.19
C TRP A 244 -2.92 -11.61 14.92
N ILE A 245 -1.93 -11.06 14.21
CA ILE A 245 -2.15 -10.34 12.96
C ILE A 245 -2.68 -11.30 11.89
N LEU A 246 -2.02 -12.43 11.67
CA LEU A 246 -2.38 -13.41 10.64
C LEU A 246 -3.81 -13.95 10.84
N ARG A 247 -4.14 -14.42 12.04
CA ARG A 247 -5.48 -15.01 12.32
C ARG A 247 -6.61 -14.00 12.16
N ASN A 248 -6.31 -12.69 12.22
CA ASN A 248 -7.32 -11.64 12.19
C ASN A 248 -7.22 -10.77 10.92
N SER A 249 -6.32 -11.05 10.00
CA SER A 249 -6.16 -10.29 8.76
C SER A 249 -7.05 -10.83 7.64
N PRO A 250 -7.94 -10.01 7.06
CA PRO A 250 -8.69 -10.38 5.87
C PRO A 250 -7.86 -10.24 4.58
N VAL A 251 -6.66 -9.68 4.67
CA VAL A 251 -5.75 -9.42 3.54
C VAL A 251 -4.42 -10.12 3.74
N PRO A 252 -3.64 -10.37 2.67
CA PRO A 252 -2.33 -10.99 2.78
C PRO A 252 -1.39 -10.26 3.74
N VAL A 253 -0.56 -11.03 4.44
CA VAL A 253 0.42 -10.52 5.40
C VAL A 253 1.84 -10.88 4.95
N GLY A 254 2.68 -9.83 4.84
CA GLY A 254 4.10 -9.97 4.54
C GLY A 254 4.99 -9.76 5.77
N THR A 255 6.24 -10.21 5.67
CA THR A 255 7.25 -10.04 6.72
C THR A 255 8.64 -9.78 6.13
N VAL A 256 9.58 -9.42 7.02
CA VAL A 256 11.03 -9.37 6.74
C VAL A 256 11.73 -10.37 7.67
N PRO A 257 11.89 -11.64 7.28
CA PRO A 257 12.31 -12.73 8.18
C PRO A 257 13.65 -12.49 8.88
N ILE A 258 14.55 -11.72 8.28
CA ILE A 258 15.86 -11.41 8.86
C ILE A 258 15.73 -10.68 10.20
N TYR A 259 14.60 -9.97 10.48
CA TYR A 259 14.39 -9.30 11.76
C TYR A 259 14.20 -10.30 12.89
N GLN A 260 13.37 -11.33 12.68
CA GLN A 260 13.19 -12.38 13.67
C GLN A 260 14.44 -13.27 13.79
N ALA A 261 15.12 -13.56 12.67
CA ALA A 261 16.38 -14.28 12.71
C ALA A 261 17.44 -13.51 13.54
N LEU A 262 17.49 -12.19 13.40
CA LEU A 262 18.40 -11.34 14.18
C LEU A 262 18.00 -11.28 15.67
N GLU A 263 16.69 -11.27 15.97
CA GLU A 263 16.19 -11.34 17.35
C GLU A 263 16.62 -12.66 18.02
N LYS A 264 16.48 -13.81 17.33
CA LYS A 264 16.90 -15.13 17.82
C LYS A 264 18.39 -15.20 18.22
N VAL A 265 19.22 -14.33 17.66
CA VAL A 265 20.65 -14.19 18.02
C VAL A 265 20.95 -12.97 18.89
N ASN A 266 19.93 -12.44 19.56
CA ASN A 266 20.01 -11.27 20.45
C ASN A 266 20.58 -10.00 19.77
N GLY A 267 20.24 -9.77 18.51
CA GLY A 267 20.62 -8.60 17.75
C GLY A 267 22.08 -8.57 17.28
N ASP A 268 22.80 -9.70 17.32
CA ASP A 268 24.20 -9.81 16.86
C ASP A 268 24.25 -10.41 15.43
N PRO A 269 24.43 -9.60 14.37
CA PRO A 269 24.46 -10.11 12.99
C PRO A 269 25.53 -11.17 12.76
N ASN A 270 26.59 -11.19 13.58
CA ASN A 270 27.71 -12.12 13.43
C ASN A 270 27.38 -13.56 13.84
N LYS A 271 26.27 -13.73 14.54
CA LYS A 271 25.76 -15.05 14.95
C LYS A 271 24.70 -15.60 14.00
N LEU A 272 24.32 -14.81 13.00
CA LEU A 272 23.41 -15.29 11.96
C LEU A 272 24.08 -16.38 11.13
N THR A 273 23.34 -17.46 10.92
CA THR A 273 23.73 -18.56 10.04
C THR A 273 22.58 -18.87 9.07
N TRP A 274 22.91 -19.60 8.01
CA TRP A 274 21.89 -20.10 7.09
C TRP A 274 20.81 -20.92 7.81
N GLU A 275 21.23 -21.82 8.72
CA GLU A 275 20.30 -22.70 9.45
C GLU A 275 19.30 -21.90 10.29
N ILE A 276 19.76 -20.87 11.03
CA ILE A 276 18.87 -20.01 11.83
C ILE A 276 17.88 -19.27 10.91
N TYR A 277 18.36 -18.75 9.79
CA TYR A 277 17.50 -18.04 8.84
C TYR A 277 16.51 -19.00 8.17
N ARG A 278 16.97 -20.16 7.68
CA ARG A 278 16.12 -21.19 7.08
C ARG A 278 15.00 -21.63 8.04
N ASP A 279 15.35 -21.95 9.28
CA ASP A 279 14.37 -22.41 10.28
C ASP A 279 13.38 -21.28 10.62
N THR A 280 13.79 -20.01 10.54
CA THR A 280 12.90 -18.86 10.69
C THR A 280 11.94 -18.72 9.50
N ILE A 281 12.40 -18.90 8.28
CA ILE A 281 11.54 -18.92 7.08
C ILE A 281 10.47 -20.01 7.19
N ILE A 282 10.89 -21.24 7.55
CA ILE A 282 9.95 -22.37 7.69
C ILE A 282 8.91 -22.07 8.77
N GLU A 283 9.33 -21.54 9.92
CA GLU A 283 8.44 -21.14 11.00
C GLU A 283 7.37 -20.12 10.51
N GLN A 284 7.78 -19.12 9.76
CA GLN A 284 6.88 -18.08 9.23
C GLN A 284 5.95 -18.64 8.14
N CYS A 285 6.43 -19.55 7.29
CA CYS A 285 5.61 -20.26 6.32
C CYS A 285 4.50 -21.08 7.01
N GLU A 286 4.84 -21.82 8.07
CA GLU A 286 3.89 -22.62 8.86
C GLU A 286 2.85 -21.76 9.61
N GLN A 287 3.23 -20.55 10.01
CA GLN A 287 2.27 -19.60 10.60
C GLN A 287 1.28 -19.04 9.57
N GLY A 288 1.63 -19.01 8.28
CA GLY A 288 0.76 -18.52 7.23
C GLY A 288 1.19 -17.19 6.60
N VAL A 289 2.43 -16.75 6.74
CA VAL A 289 2.94 -15.55 6.06
C VAL A 289 2.81 -15.73 4.55
N ASP A 290 2.23 -14.76 3.85
CA ASP A 290 1.87 -14.86 2.43
C ASP A 290 2.99 -14.41 1.49
N TYR A 291 3.83 -13.48 1.92
CA TYR A 291 5.00 -13.05 1.17
C TYR A 291 6.13 -12.60 2.11
N MET A 292 7.36 -12.73 1.64
CA MET A 292 8.54 -12.46 2.46
C MET A 292 9.55 -11.59 1.72
N THR A 293 10.01 -10.51 2.38
CA THR A 293 11.12 -9.70 1.89
C THR A 293 12.43 -10.40 2.16
N VAL A 294 13.16 -10.71 1.09
CA VAL A 294 14.45 -11.40 1.12
C VAL A 294 15.51 -10.56 0.39
N HIS A 295 16.48 -10.03 1.11
CA HIS A 295 17.54 -9.16 0.58
C HIS A 295 18.70 -9.97 -0.04
N ALA A 296 18.38 -10.91 -0.94
CA ALA A 296 19.34 -11.79 -1.58
C ALA A 296 20.22 -11.10 -2.64
N GLY A 297 19.83 -9.90 -3.09
CA GLY A 297 20.59 -9.09 -4.05
C GLY A 297 21.74 -8.30 -3.44
N VAL A 298 21.84 -8.21 -2.10
CA VAL A 298 22.94 -7.53 -1.41
C VAL A 298 24.19 -8.42 -1.45
N LEU A 299 25.02 -8.23 -2.47
CA LEU A 299 26.25 -9.01 -2.65
C LEU A 299 27.46 -8.29 -2.04
N LEU A 300 28.43 -9.08 -1.54
CA LEU A 300 29.67 -8.54 -0.96
C LEU A 300 30.35 -7.52 -1.89
N ARG A 301 30.39 -7.78 -3.19
CA ARG A 301 31.01 -6.92 -4.19
C ARG A 301 30.31 -5.55 -4.38
N TYR A 302 29.02 -5.42 -3.98
CA TYR A 302 28.25 -4.19 -4.11
C TYR A 302 28.32 -3.30 -2.86
N VAL A 303 28.68 -3.85 -1.71
CA VAL A 303 28.75 -3.09 -0.44
C VAL A 303 29.68 -1.88 -0.55
N PRO A 304 30.89 -1.97 -1.17
CA PRO A 304 31.76 -0.82 -1.34
C PRO A 304 31.15 0.30 -2.20
N LEU A 305 30.26 -0.01 -3.14
CA LEU A 305 29.61 1.00 -3.99
C LEU A 305 28.72 1.96 -3.21
N ALA A 306 28.20 1.51 -2.04
CA ALA A 306 27.38 2.36 -1.18
C ALA A 306 28.21 3.19 -0.17
N ALA A 307 29.53 3.05 -0.14
CA ALA A 307 30.39 3.68 0.88
C ALA A 307 30.46 5.21 0.75
N GLU A 308 30.33 5.73 -0.46
CA GLU A 308 30.40 7.17 -0.74
C GLU A 308 29.02 7.84 -0.83
N ARG A 309 27.93 7.09 -0.60
CA ARG A 309 26.57 7.65 -0.59
C ARG A 309 26.37 8.64 0.55
N VAL A 310 25.51 9.61 0.34
CA VAL A 310 25.10 10.58 1.37
C VAL A 310 24.45 9.87 2.57
N THR A 311 23.61 8.84 2.29
CA THR A 311 22.87 8.12 3.33
C THR A 311 23.33 6.67 3.53
N GLY A 312 24.34 6.19 2.79
CA GLY A 312 24.87 4.83 2.91
C GLY A 312 23.81 3.76 2.53
N ILE A 313 23.68 2.73 3.37
CA ILE A 313 22.69 1.65 3.21
C ILE A 313 21.55 1.88 4.22
N VAL A 314 20.40 2.36 3.73
CA VAL A 314 19.26 2.72 4.60
C VAL A 314 18.29 1.57 4.85
N SER A 315 18.32 0.52 4.02
CA SER A 315 17.55 -0.69 4.26
C SER A 315 18.06 -1.41 5.50
N ARG A 316 17.19 -1.69 6.48
CA ARG A 316 17.56 -2.43 7.69
C ARG A 316 18.06 -3.84 7.35
N GLY A 317 17.32 -4.57 6.50
CA GLY A 317 17.74 -5.91 6.06
C GLY A 317 19.00 -5.87 5.21
N GLY A 318 19.11 -4.89 4.30
CA GLY A 318 20.30 -4.66 3.49
C GLY A 318 21.54 -4.37 4.33
N SER A 319 21.44 -3.50 5.35
CA SER A 319 22.56 -3.17 6.24
C SER A 319 23.00 -4.35 7.12
N ILE A 320 22.05 -5.18 7.59
CA ILE A 320 22.37 -6.41 8.34
C ILE A 320 23.18 -7.36 7.46
N MET A 321 22.74 -7.61 6.22
CA MET A 321 23.45 -8.51 5.30
C MET A 321 24.78 -7.94 4.84
N ALA A 322 24.87 -6.64 4.56
CA ALA A 322 26.13 -5.99 4.24
C ALA A 322 27.15 -6.11 5.37
N ALA A 323 26.73 -5.87 6.63
CA ALA A 323 27.58 -6.04 7.80
C ALA A 323 28.06 -7.49 7.97
N TRP A 324 27.16 -8.47 7.76
CA TRP A 324 27.50 -9.88 7.81
C TRP A 324 28.53 -10.25 6.75
N CYS A 325 28.31 -9.89 5.47
CA CYS A 325 29.22 -10.17 4.37
C CYS A 325 30.62 -9.60 4.60
N LEU A 326 30.72 -8.35 5.06
CA LEU A 326 31.99 -7.70 5.34
C LEU A 326 32.76 -8.38 6.47
N ARG A 327 32.08 -8.81 7.53
CA ARG A 327 32.72 -9.41 8.68
C ARG A 327 33.17 -10.85 8.43
N GLU A 328 32.30 -11.64 7.78
CA GLU A 328 32.60 -13.04 7.46
C GLU A 328 33.54 -13.19 6.28
N HIS A 329 33.80 -12.10 5.52
CA HIS A 329 34.52 -12.11 4.25
C HIS A 329 33.97 -13.16 3.28
N ARG A 330 32.66 -13.31 3.24
CA ARG A 330 31.93 -14.30 2.46
C ARG A 330 30.74 -13.68 1.75
N GLU A 331 30.32 -14.32 0.66
CA GLU A 331 29.09 -13.92 -0.03
C GLU A 331 27.86 -14.22 0.85
N SER A 332 26.81 -13.41 0.66
CA SER A 332 25.54 -13.52 1.35
C SER A 332 25.00 -14.96 1.34
N PHE A 333 24.68 -15.50 2.51
CA PHE A 333 24.05 -16.82 2.59
C PHE A 333 22.66 -16.84 1.97
N LEU A 334 21.98 -15.70 1.84
CA LEU A 334 20.69 -15.59 1.14
C LEU A 334 20.86 -15.82 -0.36
N TYR A 335 21.96 -15.35 -0.93
CA TYR A 335 22.29 -15.57 -2.34
C TYR A 335 22.81 -16.99 -2.58
N THR A 336 23.73 -17.48 -1.75
CA THR A 336 24.36 -18.80 -1.95
C THR A 336 23.43 -19.98 -1.70
N ASN A 337 22.32 -19.79 -0.95
CA ASN A 337 21.30 -20.82 -0.71
C ASN A 337 19.94 -20.46 -1.33
N PHE A 338 19.95 -19.64 -2.39
CA PHE A 338 18.72 -19.09 -2.96
C PHE A 338 17.80 -20.18 -3.55
N GLU A 339 18.36 -21.23 -4.15
CA GLU A 339 17.56 -22.34 -4.67
C GLU A 339 16.81 -23.10 -3.56
N GLU A 340 17.46 -23.33 -2.42
CA GLU A 340 16.80 -23.96 -1.26
C GLU A 340 15.68 -23.04 -0.70
N LEU A 341 15.89 -21.71 -0.71
CA LEU A 341 14.83 -20.76 -0.37
C LEU A 341 13.63 -20.87 -1.32
N CYS A 342 13.88 -21.00 -2.63
CA CYS A 342 12.82 -21.17 -3.61
C CYS A 342 12.00 -22.43 -3.32
N ASP A 343 12.64 -23.55 -3.01
CA ASP A 343 11.96 -24.81 -2.72
C ASP A 343 11.11 -24.72 -1.44
N ILE A 344 11.62 -24.05 -0.41
CA ILE A 344 10.87 -23.81 0.82
C ILE A 344 9.63 -22.98 0.54
N LEU A 345 9.77 -21.79 -0.08
CA LEU A 345 8.64 -20.90 -0.32
C LEU A 345 7.61 -21.50 -1.28
N ALA A 346 8.05 -22.20 -2.32
CA ALA A 346 7.16 -22.90 -3.25
C ALA A 346 6.35 -24.03 -2.57
N SER A 347 6.86 -24.61 -1.48
CA SER A 347 6.16 -25.66 -0.73
C SER A 347 4.90 -25.14 -0.01
N TYR A 348 4.84 -23.83 0.27
CA TYR A 348 3.73 -23.16 0.98
C TYR A 348 2.97 -22.16 0.10
N ASP A 349 3.40 -21.97 -1.15
CA ASP A 349 2.95 -20.91 -2.06
C ASP A 349 3.16 -19.50 -1.49
N VAL A 350 4.29 -19.29 -0.83
CA VAL A 350 4.72 -17.98 -0.33
C VAL A 350 5.44 -17.23 -1.44
N THR A 351 5.05 -15.97 -1.65
CA THR A 351 5.64 -15.12 -2.69
C THR A 351 6.94 -14.48 -2.20
N PHE A 352 7.99 -14.50 -3.02
CA PHE A 352 9.14 -13.64 -2.78
C PHE A 352 8.79 -12.17 -2.99
N SER A 353 9.16 -11.32 -2.04
CA SER A 353 9.43 -9.90 -2.24
C SER A 353 10.95 -9.76 -2.25
N LEU A 354 11.57 -9.72 -3.44
CA LEU A 354 13.02 -9.60 -3.53
C LEU A 354 13.42 -8.18 -3.15
N GLY A 355 14.01 -8.06 -1.96
CA GLY A 355 14.24 -6.79 -1.28
C GLY A 355 15.35 -5.96 -1.91
N ASP A 356 15.10 -4.66 -2.04
CA ASP A 356 16.03 -3.63 -2.50
C ASP A 356 16.95 -3.13 -1.38
N GLY A 357 17.82 -4.01 -0.89
CA GLY A 357 18.72 -3.71 0.24
C GLY A 357 19.67 -2.55 0.00
N LEU A 358 19.94 -2.23 -1.25
CA LEU A 358 20.80 -1.12 -1.69
C LEU A 358 19.99 0.03 -2.32
N ARG A 359 18.69 0.16 -2.01
CA ARG A 359 17.89 1.31 -2.45
C ARG A 359 18.49 2.63 -1.99
N PRO A 360 18.36 3.74 -2.76
CA PRO A 360 18.80 5.06 -2.33
C PRO A 360 17.94 5.57 -1.17
N GLY A 361 18.58 6.16 -0.17
CA GLY A 361 17.95 6.82 0.97
C GLY A 361 17.95 8.35 0.87
N SER A 362 18.41 8.89 -0.25
CA SER A 362 18.36 10.30 -0.58
C SER A 362 18.28 10.50 -2.10
N ILE A 363 17.77 11.66 -2.51
CA ILE A 363 17.72 12.06 -3.92
C ILE A 363 19.13 12.09 -4.56
N ALA A 364 20.16 12.38 -3.75
CA ALA A 364 21.55 12.44 -4.22
C ALA A 364 22.08 11.07 -4.66
N ASP A 365 21.60 10.00 -4.04
CA ASP A 365 22.05 8.62 -4.28
C ASP A 365 21.21 7.91 -5.36
N ALA A 366 20.21 8.59 -5.93
CA ALA A 366 19.24 8.02 -6.87
C ALA A 366 19.87 7.51 -8.16
N ASN A 367 19.59 6.25 -8.53
CA ASN A 367 20.08 5.57 -9.74
C ASN A 367 21.61 5.40 -9.76
N ASP A 368 22.23 5.23 -8.61
CA ASP A 368 23.65 4.95 -8.54
C ASP A 368 24.00 3.49 -8.91
N GLU A 369 25.29 3.21 -9.02
CA GLU A 369 25.77 1.88 -9.39
C GLU A 369 25.37 0.78 -8.40
N ALA A 370 25.29 1.10 -7.11
CA ALA A 370 24.88 0.14 -6.08
C ALA A 370 23.42 -0.31 -6.28
N GLN A 371 22.50 0.63 -6.46
CA GLN A 371 21.08 0.36 -6.72
C GLN A 371 20.90 -0.47 -7.99
N LEU A 372 21.50 -0.04 -9.09
CA LEU A 372 21.29 -0.67 -10.41
C LEU A 372 21.97 -2.04 -10.51
N SER A 373 23.09 -2.25 -9.81
CA SER A 373 23.76 -3.56 -9.75
C SER A 373 22.93 -4.57 -8.96
N GLU A 374 22.33 -4.15 -7.85
CA GLU A 374 21.39 -4.98 -7.10
C GLU A 374 20.19 -5.35 -7.96
N LEU A 375 19.55 -4.39 -8.64
CA LEU A 375 18.37 -4.64 -9.49
C LEU A 375 18.66 -5.70 -10.56
N LYS A 376 19.83 -5.67 -11.20
CA LYS A 376 20.24 -6.71 -12.16
C LYS A 376 20.33 -8.09 -11.50
N THR A 377 20.88 -8.16 -10.29
CA THR A 377 20.96 -9.43 -9.53
C THR A 377 19.56 -9.92 -9.16
N LEU A 378 18.64 -9.01 -8.76
CA LEU A 378 17.23 -9.38 -8.50
C LEU A 378 16.59 -9.99 -9.75
N GLY A 379 16.90 -9.48 -10.95
CA GLY A 379 16.47 -10.09 -12.21
C GLY A 379 17.02 -11.52 -12.45
N GLU A 380 18.28 -11.79 -12.09
CA GLU A 380 18.85 -13.15 -12.13
C GLU A 380 18.12 -14.07 -11.17
N LEU A 381 17.90 -13.64 -9.93
CA LEU A 381 17.20 -14.39 -8.89
C LEU A 381 15.73 -14.64 -9.24
N THR A 382 15.09 -13.69 -9.91
CA THR A 382 13.70 -13.83 -10.41
C THR A 382 13.57 -15.01 -11.37
N ARG A 383 14.48 -15.15 -12.32
CA ARG A 383 14.46 -16.28 -13.25
C ARG A 383 14.65 -17.62 -12.55
N ILE A 384 15.57 -17.68 -11.57
CA ILE A 384 15.77 -18.88 -10.75
C ILE A 384 14.49 -19.23 -9.99
N ALA A 385 13.87 -18.27 -9.29
CA ALA A 385 12.67 -18.52 -8.52
C ALA A 385 11.49 -18.98 -9.40
N LYS A 386 11.24 -18.27 -10.51
CA LYS A 386 10.19 -18.62 -11.48
C LYS A 386 10.41 -20.01 -12.08
N SER A 387 11.67 -20.43 -12.35
CA SER A 387 11.98 -21.77 -12.87
C SER A 387 11.69 -22.87 -11.85
N ARG A 388 11.83 -22.58 -10.56
CA ARG A 388 11.51 -23.50 -9.46
C ARG A 388 10.05 -23.42 -8.98
N GLY A 389 9.20 -22.64 -9.68
CA GLY A 389 7.78 -22.54 -9.43
C GLY A 389 7.39 -21.57 -8.30
N ALA A 390 8.32 -20.80 -7.76
CA ALA A 390 8.02 -19.77 -6.77
C ALA A 390 7.54 -18.47 -7.42
N GLN A 391 6.55 -17.82 -6.83
CA GLN A 391 6.08 -16.49 -7.23
C GLN A 391 7.05 -15.41 -6.75
N VAL A 392 7.24 -14.34 -7.55
CA VAL A 392 8.20 -13.28 -7.27
C VAL A 392 7.62 -11.93 -7.59
N MET A 393 7.81 -10.97 -6.70
CA MET A 393 7.74 -9.53 -6.95
C MET A 393 9.06 -8.86 -6.54
N ILE A 394 9.37 -7.71 -7.13
CA ILE A 394 10.63 -6.99 -6.95
C ILE A 394 10.38 -5.74 -6.11
N GLU A 395 11.17 -5.52 -5.06
CA GLU A 395 11.15 -4.25 -4.36
C GLU A 395 11.95 -3.18 -5.12
N GLY A 396 11.50 -1.95 -5.01
CA GLY A 396 12.05 -0.83 -5.76
C GLY A 396 12.35 0.39 -4.90
N PRO A 397 12.91 1.46 -5.53
CA PRO A 397 13.64 2.53 -4.86
C PRO A 397 12.77 3.40 -3.98
N GLY A 398 13.37 3.95 -2.92
CA GLY A 398 12.71 4.81 -1.94
C GLY A 398 12.82 6.32 -2.20
N HIS A 399 13.93 6.84 -2.75
CA HIS A 399 14.18 8.26 -2.98
C HIS A 399 14.65 8.51 -4.41
N ILE A 400 13.73 8.95 -5.28
CA ILE A 400 14.01 9.18 -6.70
C ILE A 400 13.37 10.49 -7.16
N PRO A 401 14.13 11.42 -7.75
CA PRO A 401 13.56 12.64 -8.33
C PRO A 401 12.66 12.30 -9.52
N MET A 402 11.58 13.05 -9.70
CA MET A 402 10.48 12.76 -10.63
C MET A 402 10.93 12.35 -12.04
N HIS A 403 11.94 13.03 -12.58
CA HIS A 403 12.44 12.80 -13.96
C HIS A 403 13.17 11.46 -14.14
N LYS A 404 13.58 10.79 -13.06
CA LYS A 404 14.25 9.48 -13.08
C LYS A 404 13.29 8.31 -12.74
N ILE A 405 12.07 8.59 -12.32
CA ILE A 405 11.12 7.54 -11.89
C ILE A 405 10.74 6.59 -13.03
N PRO A 406 10.40 7.05 -14.25
CA PRO A 406 10.02 6.15 -15.33
C PRO A 406 11.14 5.16 -15.71
N ASP A 407 12.39 5.62 -15.71
CA ASP A 407 13.55 4.78 -16.05
C ASP A 407 13.67 3.56 -15.11
N ASN A 408 13.32 3.73 -13.80
CA ASN A 408 13.37 2.62 -12.84
C ASN A 408 12.35 1.53 -13.15
N VAL A 409 11.17 1.89 -13.66
CA VAL A 409 10.16 0.92 -14.10
C VAL A 409 10.59 0.21 -15.37
N GLU A 410 11.14 0.95 -16.34
CA GLU A 410 11.65 0.38 -17.59
C GLU A 410 12.79 -0.63 -17.32
N TRP A 411 13.75 -0.28 -16.46
CA TRP A 411 14.85 -1.19 -16.10
C TRP A 411 14.36 -2.42 -15.32
N GLU A 412 13.41 -2.25 -14.43
CA GLU A 412 12.85 -3.38 -13.70
C GLU A 412 12.16 -4.36 -14.66
N GLN A 413 11.30 -3.85 -15.54
CA GLN A 413 10.60 -4.68 -16.51
C GLN A 413 11.55 -5.43 -17.42
N ASP A 414 12.59 -4.75 -17.93
CA ASP A 414 13.59 -5.34 -18.83
C ASP A 414 14.50 -6.37 -18.11
N TRP A 415 14.96 -6.05 -16.91
CA TRP A 415 15.94 -6.89 -16.22
C TRP A 415 15.32 -7.98 -15.35
N CYS A 416 14.12 -7.74 -14.83
CA CYS A 416 13.43 -8.65 -13.91
C CYS A 416 12.26 -9.41 -14.55
N ASP A 417 12.24 -9.51 -15.88
CA ASP A 417 11.33 -10.40 -16.61
C ASP A 417 9.85 -10.06 -16.36
N ASP A 418 9.53 -8.73 -16.41
CA ASP A 418 8.19 -8.19 -16.16
C ASP A 418 7.56 -8.61 -14.81
N ALA A 419 8.35 -8.99 -13.80
CA ALA A 419 7.82 -9.33 -12.48
C ALA A 419 7.07 -8.12 -11.87
N PRO A 420 6.08 -8.30 -10.99
CA PRO A 420 5.42 -7.18 -10.36
C PRO A 420 6.39 -6.31 -9.57
N PHE A 421 6.38 -5.00 -9.83
CA PHE A 421 7.20 -4.04 -9.10
C PHE A 421 6.48 -3.53 -7.86
N TYR A 422 7.13 -3.58 -6.70
CA TYR A 422 6.66 -3.10 -5.41
C TYR A 422 7.59 -2.01 -4.89
N THR A 423 7.13 -0.77 -4.75
CA THR A 423 7.99 0.38 -4.51
C THR A 423 7.67 1.13 -3.21
N LEU A 424 8.71 1.62 -2.53
CA LEU A 424 8.58 2.50 -1.38
C LEU A 424 8.48 3.96 -1.87
N GLY A 425 7.29 4.42 -2.13
CA GLY A 425 7.03 5.73 -2.73
C GLY A 425 7.16 5.68 -4.26
N PRO A 426 8.23 6.28 -4.87
CA PRO A 426 9.37 6.91 -4.21
C PRO A 426 9.13 8.34 -3.71
N LEU A 427 9.91 8.75 -2.70
CA LEU A 427 9.97 10.14 -2.25
C LEU A 427 10.62 10.99 -3.35
N ALA A 428 9.88 11.96 -3.87
CA ALA A 428 10.34 12.81 -4.99
C ALA A 428 11.29 13.94 -4.55
N THR A 429 11.41 14.19 -3.24
CA THR A 429 12.28 15.19 -2.61
C THR A 429 12.49 14.85 -1.14
N ASP A 430 13.61 15.32 -0.56
CA ASP A 430 14.02 15.03 0.82
C ASP A 430 13.75 16.18 1.81
N ILE A 431 13.15 17.29 1.35
CA ILE A 431 13.10 18.56 2.12
C ILE A 431 11.93 18.66 3.12
N ALA A 432 11.09 17.65 3.25
CA ALA A 432 9.82 17.77 3.94
C ALA A 432 9.59 16.75 5.08
N PRO A 433 10.48 16.67 6.11
CA PRO A 433 10.22 15.83 7.27
C PRO A 433 8.86 16.15 7.91
N GLY A 434 8.08 15.12 8.22
CA GLY A 434 6.70 15.24 8.70
C GLY A 434 5.64 15.32 7.59
N TYR A 435 6.08 15.48 6.33
CA TYR A 435 5.24 15.47 5.13
C TYR A 435 5.71 14.42 4.11
N ASP A 436 6.49 13.45 4.53
CA ASP A 436 7.04 12.42 3.64
C ASP A 436 5.97 11.57 2.97
N HIS A 437 4.79 11.43 3.59
CA HIS A 437 3.61 10.84 2.95
C HIS A 437 3.15 11.61 1.69
N ILE A 438 3.32 12.93 1.66
CA ILE A 438 2.98 13.77 0.49
C ILE A 438 4.08 13.67 -0.56
N THR A 439 5.36 13.83 -0.18
CA THR A 439 6.48 13.77 -1.13
C THR A 439 6.57 12.42 -1.81
N SER A 440 6.27 11.35 -1.08
CA SER A 440 6.25 9.99 -1.61
C SER A 440 5.00 9.70 -2.46
N ALA A 441 3.83 10.25 -2.10
CA ALA A 441 2.61 10.08 -2.91
C ALA A 441 2.76 10.67 -4.32
N ILE A 442 3.52 11.78 -4.47
CA ILE A 442 3.86 12.35 -5.79
C ILE A 442 4.59 11.31 -6.64
N GLY A 443 5.64 10.72 -6.09
CA GLY A 443 6.41 9.69 -6.80
C GLY A 443 5.61 8.40 -6.99
N ALA A 444 4.80 8.01 -6.01
CA ALA A 444 3.94 6.84 -6.07
C ALA A 444 2.91 6.92 -7.21
N ALA A 445 2.28 8.08 -7.42
CA ALA A 445 1.37 8.26 -8.54
C ALA A 445 2.07 8.13 -9.90
N ILE A 446 3.28 8.70 -10.02
CA ILE A 446 4.07 8.64 -11.26
C ILE A 446 4.54 7.20 -11.54
N ILE A 447 5.11 6.53 -10.53
CA ILE A 447 5.66 5.19 -10.71
C ILE A 447 4.54 4.15 -10.91
N GLY A 448 3.40 4.32 -10.22
CA GLY A 448 2.21 3.50 -10.41
C GLY A 448 1.63 3.62 -11.82
N GLN A 449 1.55 4.85 -12.35
CA GLN A 449 1.14 5.08 -13.74
C GLN A 449 2.12 4.45 -14.74
N ALA A 450 3.42 4.47 -14.45
CA ALA A 450 4.45 3.87 -15.30
C ALA A 450 4.42 2.33 -15.30
N GLY A 451 3.84 1.66 -14.28
CA GLY A 451 3.70 0.21 -14.27
C GLY A 451 3.93 -0.50 -12.94
N THR A 452 4.29 0.22 -11.87
CA THR A 452 4.38 -0.38 -10.53
C THR A 452 3.04 -0.99 -10.12
N ALA A 453 3.09 -2.20 -9.57
CA ALA A 453 1.92 -2.99 -9.22
C ALA A 453 1.44 -2.81 -7.78
N MET A 454 2.38 -2.53 -6.86
CA MET A 454 2.09 -2.29 -5.45
C MET A 454 2.96 -1.16 -4.89
N LEU A 455 2.36 -0.36 -4.02
CA LEU A 455 2.98 0.78 -3.36
C LEU A 455 3.10 0.50 -1.86
N CYS A 456 4.29 0.64 -1.31
CA CYS A 456 4.49 0.68 0.13
C CYS A 456 4.11 2.06 0.65
N TYR A 457 3.15 2.13 1.55
CA TYR A 457 2.71 3.40 2.10
C TYR A 457 3.80 4.07 2.94
N VAL A 458 3.69 5.38 3.05
CA VAL A 458 4.51 6.23 3.92
C VAL A 458 3.58 7.05 4.80
N THR A 459 3.91 7.19 6.09
CA THR A 459 3.14 7.98 7.05
C THR A 459 3.80 9.34 7.29
N PRO A 460 3.08 10.31 7.93
CA PRO A 460 3.70 11.57 8.35
C PRO A 460 4.91 11.41 9.27
N LYS A 461 5.05 10.23 9.92
CA LYS A 461 6.14 9.94 10.85
C LYS A 461 7.32 9.20 10.22
N GLU A 462 7.34 9.05 8.90
CA GLU A 462 8.51 8.46 8.23
C GLU A 462 9.79 9.20 8.64
N HIS A 463 10.86 8.44 8.90
CA HIS A 463 12.14 8.93 9.43
C HIS A 463 12.10 9.60 10.82
N LEU A 464 10.91 9.76 11.47
CA LEU A 464 10.73 10.49 12.71
C LEU A 464 10.28 9.62 13.88
N GLY A 465 9.48 8.58 13.65
CA GLY A 465 8.97 7.74 14.73
C GLY A 465 7.99 6.65 14.28
N LEU A 466 7.58 5.81 15.23
CA LEU A 466 6.61 4.77 14.97
C LEU A 466 5.20 5.38 14.80
N PRO A 467 4.47 5.06 13.74
CA PRO A 467 3.12 5.59 13.51
C PRO A 467 2.10 5.03 14.52
N ASN A 468 1.19 5.87 14.95
CA ASN A 468 -0.03 5.46 15.64
C ASN A 468 -1.15 5.16 14.62
N ARG A 469 -2.34 4.80 15.12
CA ARG A 469 -3.51 4.47 14.29
C ARG A 469 -3.91 5.60 13.33
N ASP A 470 -3.88 6.84 13.78
CA ASP A 470 -4.30 8.00 12.97
C ASP A 470 -3.26 8.31 11.88
N ASP A 471 -1.97 8.17 12.19
CA ASP A 471 -0.89 8.26 11.20
C ASP A 471 -1.04 7.17 10.12
N VAL A 472 -1.45 5.95 10.51
CA VAL A 472 -1.75 4.85 9.58
C VAL A 472 -2.88 5.25 8.64
N LYS A 473 -4.00 5.80 9.15
CA LYS A 473 -5.10 6.30 8.30
C LYS A 473 -4.61 7.33 7.29
N VAL A 474 -3.87 8.34 7.75
CA VAL A 474 -3.34 9.39 6.86
C VAL A 474 -2.47 8.78 5.76
N GLY A 475 -1.58 7.86 6.10
CA GLY A 475 -0.73 7.17 5.12
C GLY A 475 -1.53 6.36 4.11
N VAL A 476 -2.48 5.53 4.58
CA VAL A 476 -3.32 4.70 3.70
C VAL A 476 -4.14 5.56 2.74
N ILE A 477 -4.84 6.58 3.25
CA ILE A 477 -5.66 7.47 2.40
C ILE A 477 -4.79 8.21 1.38
N THR A 478 -3.62 8.71 1.79
CA THR A 478 -2.68 9.38 0.88
C THR A 478 -2.27 8.46 -0.27
N TYR A 479 -1.96 7.20 0.05
CA TYR A 479 -1.54 6.22 -0.96
C TYR A 479 -2.70 5.67 -1.79
N LYS A 480 -3.91 5.59 -1.25
CA LYS A 480 -5.12 5.30 -2.06
C LYS A 480 -5.37 6.40 -3.08
N ILE A 481 -5.11 7.67 -2.74
CA ILE A 481 -5.18 8.79 -3.70
C ILE A 481 -4.12 8.60 -4.81
N ALA A 482 -2.87 8.29 -4.44
CA ALA A 482 -1.80 8.08 -5.41
C ALA A 482 -2.08 6.88 -6.33
N ALA A 483 -2.51 5.75 -5.78
CA ALA A 483 -2.88 4.54 -6.52
C ALA A 483 -4.06 4.79 -7.47
N HIS A 484 -5.11 5.46 -7.00
CA HIS A 484 -6.26 5.81 -7.82
C HIS A 484 -5.88 6.75 -8.97
N ALA A 485 -5.04 7.76 -8.70
CA ALA A 485 -4.52 8.64 -9.75
C ALA A 485 -3.68 7.86 -10.80
N ALA A 486 -2.89 6.88 -10.36
CA ALA A 486 -2.15 6.00 -11.25
C ALA A 486 -3.09 5.11 -12.09
N ASP A 487 -4.14 4.56 -11.49
CA ASP A 487 -5.14 3.73 -12.18
C ASP A 487 -5.92 4.54 -13.24
N LEU A 488 -6.29 5.79 -12.94
CA LEU A 488 -6.82 6.73 -13.94
C LEU A 488 -5.83 6.94 -15.08
N GLY A 489 -4.56 7.19 -14.78
CA GLY A 489 -3.49 7.39 -15.76
C GLY A 489 -3.24 6.16 -16.64
N LYS A 490 -3.39 4.94 -16.11
CA LYS A 490 -3.33 3.66 -16.84
C LYS A 490 -4.63 3.35 -17.60
N GLN A 491 -5.68 4.14 -17.42
CA GLN A 491 -7.03 3.86 -17.95
C GLN A 491 -7.60 2.51 -17.46
N HIS A 492 -7.39 2.19 -16.17
CA HIS A 492 -7.95 1.00 -15.57
C HIS A 492 -9.49 1.03 -15.67
N PRO A 493 -10.16 -0.08 -16.06
CA PRO A 493 -11.58 -0.07 -16.48
C PRO A 493 -12.57 0.57 -15.52
N LYS A 494 -12.37 0.49 -14.20
CA LYS A 494 -13.33 1.00 -13.20
C LYS A 494 -12.88 2.28 -12.49
N ALA A 495 -11.69 2.81 -12.81
CA ALA A 495 -11.14 3.94 -12.08
C ALA A 495 -11.99 5.22 -12.27
N GLN A 496 -12.39 5.52 -13.51
CA GLN A 496 -13.12 6.74 -13.87
C GLN A 496 -14.54 6.79 -13.28
N GLU A 497 -15.21 5.66 -13.07
CA GLU A 497 -16.62 5.61 -12.65
C GLU A 497 -16.86 6.33 -11.31
N ARG A 498 -15.96 6.15 -10.34
CA ARG A 498 -16.08 6.78 -9.02
C ARG A 498 -15.86 8.29 -9.07
N ASP A 499 -14.89 8.76 -9.87
CA ASP A 499 -14.64 10.19 -10.10
C ASP A 499 -15.85 10.86 -10.75
N ASP A 500 -16.44 10.23 -11.74
CA ASP A 500 -17.64 10.73 -12.43
C ASP A 500 -18.82 10.84 -11.46
N ALA A 501 -19.07 9.79 -10.66
CA ALA A 501 -20.15 9.76 -9.68
C ALA A 501 -19.96 10.87 -8.62
N LEU A 502 -18.75 11.01 -8.06
CA LEU A 502 -18.43 12.02 -7.07
C LEU A 502 -18.51 13.44 -7.66
N SER A 503 -17.99 13.64 -8.86
CA SER A 503 -18.02 14.94 -9.54
C SER A 503 -19.44 15.37 -9.85
N LYS A 504 -20.31 14.43 -10.26
CA LYS A 504 -21.75 14.69 -10.45
C LYS A 504 -22.42 15.04 -9.14
N ALA A 505 -22.19 14.29 -8.05
CA ALA A 505 -22.73 14.58 -6.73
C ALA A 505 -22.31 15.98 -6.24
N ARG A 506 -21.02 16.33 -6.45
CA ARG A 506 -20.48 17.67 -6.10
C ARG A 506 -21.16 18.78 -6.91
N PHE A 507 -21.32 18.61 -8.20
CA PHE A 507 -21.97 19.62 -9.05
C PHE A 507 -23.44 19.82 -8.67
N GLU A 508 -24.14 18.75 -8.28
CA GLU A 508 -25.55 18.77 -7.89
C GLU A 508 -25.78 19.14 -6.42
N PHE A 509 -24.72 19.47 -5.65
CA PHE A 509 -24.77 19.75 -4.22
C PHE A 509 -25.38 18.63 -3.38
N ARG A 510 -25.24 17.39 -3.82
CA ARG A 510 -25.62 16.20 -3.06
C ARG A 510 -24.51 15.86 -2.07
N TRP A 511 -24.40 16.67 -1.01
CA TRP A 511 -23.30 16.64 -0.04
C TRP A 511 -23.08 15.26 0.57
N HIS A 512 -24.15 14.60 1.00
CA HIS A 512 -24.06 13.25 1.58
C HIS A 512 -23.48 12.23 0.61
N ASP A 513 -23.83 12.33 -0.68
CA ASP A 513 -23.26 11.44 -1.71
C ASP A 513 -21.80 11.78 -1.98
N GLN A 514 -21.46 13.07 -2.02
CA GLN A 514 -20.07 13.52 -2.18
C GLN A 514 -19.20 12.99 -1.05
N PHE A 515 -19.65 13.02 0.21
CA PHE A 515 -18.90 12.49 1.34
C PHE A 515 -18.81 10.97 1.28
N ALA A 516 -19.91 10.27 1.04
CA ALA A 516 -19.95 8.81 0.98
C ALA A 516 -19.07 8.23 -0.14
N LEU A 517 -19.02 8.90 -1.30
CA LEU A 517 -18.15 8.54 -2.42
C LEU A 517 -16.67 8.88 -2.20
N ALA A 518 -16.33 9.72 -1.20
CA ALA A 518 -14.94 10.05 -0.90
C ALA A 518 -14.16 8.84 -0.39
N LEU A 519 -12.82 8.84 -0.54
CA LEU A 519 -11.94 7.83 0.06
C LEU A 519 -11.96 7.93 1.59
N ASP A 520 -12.08 9.14 2.13
CA ASP A 520 -12.21 9.42 3.55
C ASP A 520 -13.48 10.27 3.79
N PRO A 521 -14.64 9.62 3.93
CA PRO A 521 -15.90 10.32 4.17
C PRO A 521 -15.94 11.06 5.51
N ASP A 522 -15.25 10.54 6.54
CA ASP A 522 -15.25 11.14 7.87
C ASP A 522 -14.58 12.52 7.85
N THR A 523 -13.40 12.62 7.25
CA THR A 523 -12.67 13.90 7.11
C THR A 523 -13.42 14.88 6.19
N ALA A 524 -14.04 14.39 5.12
CA ALA A 524 -14.82 15.24 4.21
C ALA A 524 -16.03 15.85 4.91
N LEU A 525 -16.75 15.06 5.71
CA LEU A 525 -17.88 15.50 6.53
C LEU A 525 -17.45 16.52 7.60
N GLU A 526 -16.38 16.20 8.35
CA GLU A 526 -15.84 17.06 9.41
C GLU A 526 -15.49 18.46 8.88
N TYR A 527 -14.72 18.55 7.80
CA TYR A 527 -14.29 19.84 7.23
C TYR A 527 -15.46 20.66 6.68
N HIS A 528 -16.47 19.99 6.11
CA HIS A 528 -17.66 20.67 5.64
C HIS A 528 -18.48 21.23 6.82
N ASP A 529 -18.72 20.41 7.86
CA ASP A 529 -19.56 20.75 8.99
C ASP A 529 -18.92 21.77 9.93
N GLU A 530 -17.60 21.76 10.09
CA GLU A 530 -16.84 22.74 10.87
C GLU A 530 -17.14 24.19 10.42
N THR A 531 -17.26 24.39 9.12
CA THR A 531 -17.44 25.73 8.53
C THR A 531 -18.90 26.12 8.30
N LEU A 532 -19.84 25.17 8.42
CA LEU A 532 -21.29 25.37 8.27
C LEU A 532 -22.04 24.74 9.46
N PRO A 533 -21.95 25.33 10.65
CA PRO A 533 -22.47 24.70 11.88
C PRO A 533 -24.00 24.69 11.98
N ALA A 534 -24.73 25.48 11.19
CA ALA A 534 -26.19 25.46 11.18
C ALA A 534 -26.74 24.37 10.26
N GLU A 535 -27.62 23.52 10.77
CA GLU A 535 -28.20 22.38 10.01
C GLU A 535 -28.76 22.74 8.62
N PRO A 536 -29.52 23.86 8.44
CA PRO A 536 -29.99 24.26 7.11
C PRO A 536 -28.86 24.65 6.14
N ALA A 537 -27.69 25.05 6.66
CA ALA A 537 -26.57 25.46 5.82
C ALA A 537 -25.80 24.24 5.31
N LYS A 538 -25.85 23.11 6.02
CA LYS A 538 -25.15 21.86 5.64
C LYS A 538 -25.70 21.21 4.36
N THR A 539 -26.95 21.51 3.99
CA THR A 539 -27.58 21.03 2.76
C THR A 539 -27.74 22.12 1.70
N ALA A 540 -27.14 23.29 1.91
CA ALA A 540 -27.25 24.40 0.99
C ALA A 540 -26.52 24.16 -0.34
N HIS A 541 -27.01 24.81 -1.40
CA HIS A 541 -26.39 24.73 -2.74
C HIS A 541 -25.18 25.68 -2.89
N PHE A 542 -24.34 25.73 -1.88
CA PHE A 542 -23.04 26.41 -1.85
C PHE A 542 -22.22 25.90 -0.64
N CYS A 543 -20.92 26.10 -0.65
CA CYS A 543 -20.06 25.89 0.52
C CYS A 543 -19.60 27.21 1.12
N SER A 544 -18.97 27.15 2.29
CA SER A 544 -18.45 28.34 3.00
C SER A 544 -17.38 29.11 2.22
N MET A 545 -16.67 28.47 1.30
CA MET A 545 -15.61 29.11 0.50
C MET A 545 -16.14 30.22 -0.40
N CYS A 546 -17.19 29.92 -1.19
CA CYS A 546 -17.75 30.89 -2.15
C CYS A 546 -18.99 31.65 -1.59
N GLY A 547 -19.71 31.03 -0.65
CA GLY A 547 -21.00 31.54 -0.19
C GLY A 547 -22.09 31.50 -1.28
N PRO A 548 -23.30 32.01 -0.97
CA PRO A 548 -24.47 31.81 -1.83
C PRO A 548 -24.45 32.59 -3.16
N LYS A 549 -23.60 33.62 -3.30
CA LYS A 549 -23.62 34.53 -4.47
C LYS A 549 -22.46 34.30 -5.45
N PHE A 550 -21.41 33.57 -5.05
CA PHE A 550 -20.18 33.45 -5.85
C PHE A 550 -19.84 32.00 -6.20
N CYS A 551 -20.72 31.06 -5.93
CA CYS A 551 -20.49 29.68 -6.27
C CYS A 551 -20.60 29.46 -7.79
N SER A 552 -19.48 29.16 -8.44
CA SER A 552 -19.42 28.94 -9.90
C SER A 552 -20.28 27.76 -10.35
N MET A 553 -20.41 26.71 -9.54
CA MET A 553 -21.31 25.57 -9.86
C MET A 553 -22.78 26.01 -9.83
N ARG A 554 -23.17 26.82 -8.85
CA ARG A 554 -24.55 27.35 -8.80
C ARG A 554 -24.85 28.23 -10.00
N ILE A 555 -23.95 29.15 -10.34
CA ILE A 555 -24.07 30.01 -11.53
C ILE A 555 -24.17 29.16 -12.80
N SER A 556 -23.37 28.08 -12.91
CA SER A 556 -23.42 27.18 -14.05
C SER A 556 -24.74 26.38 -14.13
N GLN A 557 -25.34 26.05 -12.98
CA GLN A 557 -26.68 25.44 -12.94
C GLN A 557 -27.75 26.43 -13.42
N ASP A 558 -27.69 27.69 -12.93
CA ASP A 558 -28.63 28.72 -13.35
C ASP A 558 -28.60 28.96 -14.86
N VAL A 559 -27.40 28.85 -15.49
CA VAL A 559 -27.26 28.91 -16.96
C VAL A 559 -27.92 27.70 -17.65
N ARG A 560 -27.74 26.50 -17.09
CA ARG A 560 -28.39 25.29 -17.65
C ARG A 560 -29.89 25.30 -17.49
N ASP A 561 -30.39 25.77 -16.36
CA ASP A 561 -31.82 25.91 -16.09
C ASP A 561 -32.44 26.91 -17.04
N TYR A 562 -31.80 28.08 -17.23
CA TYR A 562 -32.20 29.04 -18.23
C TYR A 562 -32.28 28.47 -19.65
N ALA A 563 -31.22 27.74 -20.09
CA ALA A 563 -31.22 27.12 -21.39
C ALA A 563 -32.37 26.11 -21.56
N LYS A 564 -32.64 25.29 -20.54
CA LYS A 564 -33.72 24.31 -20.53
C LYS A 564 -35.11 24.97 -20.59
N GLU A 565 -35.34 26.04 -19.83
CA GLU A 565 -36.59 26.81 -19.79
C GLU A 565 -36.91 27.43 -21.15
N HIS A 566 -35.86 27.85 -21.88
CA HIS A 566 -35.99 28.49 -23.20
C HIS A 566 -35.90 27.53 -24.37
N GLY A 567 -35.74 26.21 -24.08
CA GLY A 567 -35.65 25.17 -25.13
C GLY A 567 -34.34 25.26 -25.95
N LEU A 568 -33.30 25.84 -25.39
CA LEU A 568 -31.99 26.05 -26.01
C LEU A 568 -31.02 24.97 -25.60
N THR A 569 -30.02 24.68 -26.40
CA THR A 569 -28.83 23.98 -25.97
C THR A 569 -27.98 24.92 -25.08
N SER A 570 -27.12 24.39 -24.22
CA SER A 570 -26.25 25.23 -23.39
C SER A 570 -25.35 26.15 -24.24
N GLN A 571 -24.97 25.73 -25.43
CA GLN A 571 -24.19 26.53 -26.36
C GLN A 571 -24.99 27.67 -26.98
N GLU A 572 -26.21 27.38 -27.43
CA GLU A 572 -27.14 28.40 -27.95
C GLU A 572 -27.50 29.44 -26.88
N ALA A 573 -27.70 29.04 -25.63
CA ALA A 573 -27.97 29.96 -24.53
C ALA A 573 -26.79 30.91 -24.25
N ILE A 574 -25.55 30.41 -24.36
CA ILE A 574 -24.34 31.23 -24.23
C ILE A 574 -24.22 32.19 -25.41
N GLU A 575 -24.45 31.73 -26.63
CA GLU A 575 -24.39 32.57 -27.84
C GLU A 575 -25.47 33.66 -27.83
N GLU A 576 -26.69 33.34 -27.39
CA GLU A 576 -27.80 34.28 -27.29
C GLU A 576 -27.52 35.31 -26.16
N GLY A 577 -27.04 34.85 -24.99
CA GLY A 577 -26.64 35.74 -23.89
C GLY A 577 -25.49 36.68 -24.27
N MET A 578 -24.48 36.17 -25.00
CA MET A 578 -23.41 37.00 -25.53
C MET A 578 -23.89 37.99 -26.59
N ALA A 579 -24.83 37.61 -27.43
CA ALA A 579 -25.42 38.47 -28.45
C ALA A 579 -26.28 39.59 -27.80
N GLU A 580 -26.98 39.26 -26.71
CA GLU A 580 -27.75 40.24 -25.92
C GLU A 580 -26.85 41.22 -25.20
N MET A 581 -25.81 40.74 -24.50
CA MET A 581 -24.80 41.60 -23.85
C MET A 581 -24.03 42.47 -24.88
N SER A 582 -23.76 41.94 -26.06
CA SER A 582 -23.15 42.72 -27.14
C SER A 582 -24.05 43.82 -27.67
N ARG A 583 -25.37 43.60 -27.73
CA ARG A 583 -26.35 44.63 -28.07
C ARG A 583 -26.42 45.69 -26.99
N GLU A 584 -26.54 45.34 -25.72
CA GLU A 584 -26.52 46.26 -24.60
C GLU A 584 -25.22 47.07 -24.55
N PHE A 585 -24.07 46.46 -24.82
CA PHE A 585 -22.77 47.14 -24.88
C PHE A 585 -22.76 48.22 -25.98
N THR A 586 -23.26 47.87 -27.17
CA THR A 586 -23.35 48.79 -28.29
C THR A 586 -24.32 49.94 -27.99
N GLU A 587 -25.49 49.64 -27.39
CA GLU A 587 -26.50 50.64 -27.00
C GLU A 587 -25.99 51.57 -25.89
N GLN A 588 -25.08 51.13 -25.04
CA GLN A 588 -24.44 51.92 -23.98
C GLN A 588 -23.19 52.68 -24.46
N GLY A 589 -22.90 52.70 -25.74
CA GLY A 589 -21.84 53.51 -26.36
C GLY A 589 -20.44 52.89 -26.26
N ASP A 590 -20.31 51.57 -26.45
CA ASP A 590 -19.03 50.79 -26.54
C ASP A 590 -18.13 50.96 -25.31
N ARG A 591 -18.70 51.02 -24.11
CA ARG A 591 -17.91 51.13 -22.86
C ARG A 591 -17.93 49.84 -22.08
N LEU A 592 -16.74 49.37 -21.75
CA LEU A 592 -16.51 48.11 -20.99
C LEU A 592 -16.86 48.23 -19.49
N TYR A 593 -16.98 49.47 -18.99
CA TYR A 593 -17.33 49.75 -17.59
C TYR A 593 -18.43 50.82 -17.53
N LEU A 594 -19.46 50.54 -16.75
CA LEU A 594 -20.48 51.54 -16.40
C LEU A 594 -19.82 52.73 -15.70
N PRO A 595 -20.16 53.98 -16.04
CA PRO A 595 -19.65 55.13 -15.31
C PRO A 595 -20.10 55.03 -13.85
N ILE A 596 -19.17 55.18 -12.91
CA ILE A 596 -19.51 55.28 -11.48
C ILE A 596 -20.33 56.56 -11.37
N SER A 597 -21.64 56.42 -11.12
CA SER A 597 -22.49 57.54 -10.78
C SER A 597 -21.95 58.16 -9.49
N ALA A 598 -21.40 59.37 -9.59
CA ALA A 598 -21.05 60.14 -8.42
C ALA A 598 -22.35 60.45 -7.66
N GLN A 599 -22.50 59.82 -6.46
CA GLN A 599 -23.39 60.29 -5.42
C GLN A 599 -22.66 61.29 -4.52
#